data_f33be81045fbaf0cb2f698f4deb79802
#
_entry.id   f33be81045fbaf0cb2f698f4deb79802
#
_cell.length_a   1.000
_cell.length_b   1.000
_cell.length_c   1.000
_cell.angle_alpha   90.00
_cell.angle_beta   90.00
_cell.angle_gamma   90.00
#
_symmetry.space_group_name_H-M   'P 1'
#
loop_
_entity.id
_entity.type
_entity.pdbx_description
1 polymer ?
#
loop_
_entity_poly.entity_id
_entity_poly.type
_entity_poly.pdbx_seq_one_letter_code
_entity_poly.pdbx_strand_id
1 'polypeptide(L)'
;LDELFQVLKYNVFFAVGITFTSFMLDGVFSISRRGMIYFFLFNTFSVYIMDLLLKRYRKSVSPRRKSSRKIFLITATSRMEKVFDILHSPSLYHGELIGVTVMDDTDFTHSGVRVVQPDQMMNFVTKEVVDEVFINLPSEDYNISDFVSEFESMGIDVSVNLNAFNFA
;
A
#
# COMPACT_ATOMS: atom_id res chain seq x y z
N LEU A 1 -8.39 21.36 -4.11
CA LEU A 1 -9.38 22.31 -3.51
C LEU A 1 -9.93 21.75 -2.20
N ASP A 2 -10.22 20.44 -2.13
CA ASP A 2 -10.80 19.79 -0.94
C ASP A 2 -9.90 19.89 0.30
N GLU A 3 -8.60 19.84 0.11
CA GLU A 3 -7.62 19.93 1.19
C GLU A 3 -7.53 21.34 1.80
N LEU A 4 -7.56 22.35 0.95
CA LEU A 4 -7.62 23.73 1.41
C LEU A 4 -8.90 23.96 2.23
N PHE A 5 -10.00 23.34 1.80
CA PHE A 5 -11.28 23.42 2.50
C PHE A 5 -11.24 22.73 3.87
N GLN A 6 -10.57 21.61 3.97
CA GLN A 6 -10.35 20.92 5.25
C GLN A 6 -9.49 21.75 6.21
N VAL A 7 -8.37 22.28 5.74
CA VAL A 7 -7.51 23.17 6.54
C VAL A 7 -8.29 24.40 7.03
N LEU A 8 -9.09 25.02 6.15
CA LEU A 8 -9.91 26.16 6.50
C LEU A 8 -10.97 25.81 7.56
N LYS A 9 -11.63 24.67 7.42
CA LYS A 9 -12.62 24.17 8.38
C LYS A 9 -12.02 23.99 9.78
N TYR A 10 -10.85 23.32 9.88
CA TYR A 10 -10.17 23.14 11.16
C TYR A 10 -9.73 24.47 11.78
N ASN A 11 -9.23 25.40 10.98
CA ASN A 11 -8.84 26.73 11.46
C ASN A 11 -10.02 27.54 11.96
N VAL A 12 -11.19 27.46 11.34
CA VAL A 12 -12.41 28.10 11.81
C VAL A 12 -12.83 27.52 13.17
N PHE A 13 -12.85 26.19 13.31
CA PHE A 13 -13.15 25.56 14.61
C PHE A 13 -12.17 25.98 15.70
N PHE A 14 -10.89 26.05 15.38
CA PHE A 14 -9.85 26.47 16.31
C PHE A 14 -10.01 27.94 16.73
N ALA A 15 -10.32 28.85 15.78
CA ALA A 15 -10.60 30.26 16.06
C ALA A 15 -11.82 30.45 16.95
N VAL A 16 -12.89 29.70 16.73
CA VAL A 16 -14.08 29.69 17.57
C VAL A 16 -13.74 29.22 18.99
N GLY A 17 -12.96 28.13 19.12
CA GLY A 17 -12.50 27.64 20.41
C GLY A 17 -11.67 28.64 21.20
N ILE A 18 -10.70 29.30 20.55
CA ILE A 18 -9.89 30.37 21.19
C ILE A 18 -10.76 31.53 21.62
N THR A 19 -11.69 31.98 20.77
CA THR A 19 -12.59 33.10 21.06
C THR A 19 -13.48 32.77 22.25
N PHE A 20 -14.05 31.58 22.31
CA PHE A 20 -14.87 31.09 23.39
C PHE A 20 -14.08 31.00 24.72
N THR A 21 -12.87 30.42 24.67
CA THR A 21 -12.00 30.33 25.84
C THR A 21 -11.58 31.71 26.34
N SER A 22 -11.26 32.63 25.43
CA SER A 22 -10.92 34.03 25.77
C SER A 22 -12.09 34.76 26.42
N PHE A 23 -13.31 34.48 25.99
CA PHE A 23 -14.54 35.03 26.57
C PHE A 23 -14.81 34.48 27.98
N MET A 24 -14.58 33.18 28.18
CA MET A 24 -14.79 32.50 29.47
C MET A 24 -13.78 32.93 30.55
N LEU A 25 -12.55 33.27 30.14
CA LEU A 25 -11.45 33.64 31.05
C LEU A 25 -11.42 35.14 31.39
N ASP A 26 -12.53 35.84 31.25
CA ASP A 26 -12.81 37.24 31.61
C ASP A 26 -11.54 38.08 31.96
N GLY A 27 -10.92 38.69 30.95
CA GLY A 27 -9.88 39.72 31.15
C GLY A 27 -8.45 39.21 31.36
N VAL A 28 -8.19 37.92 31.43
CA VAL A 28 -6.82 37.39 31.60
C VAL A 28 -6.01 37.50 30.31
N PHE A 29 -6.68 37.43 29.15
CA PHE A 29 -6.05 37.57 27.83
C PHE A 29 -6.75 38.67 27.00
N SER A 30 -6.21 39.90 27.02
CA SER A 30 -6.64 40.93 26.08
C SER A 30 -6.04 40.66 24.69
N ILE A 31 -6.66 39.73 23.94
CA ILE A 31 -6.20 39.42 22.59
C ILE A 31 -6.68 40.54 21.64
N SER A 32 -5.74 41.25 21.04
CA SER A 32 -6.06 42.26 20.03
C SER A 32 -6.77 41.64 18.84
N ARG A 33 -7.90 42.18 18.42
CA ARG A 33 -8.65 41.71 17.23
C ARG A 33 -7.77 41.63 15.98
N ARG A 34 -6.85 42.58 15.81
CA ARG A 34 -5.87 42.58 14.71
C ARG A 34 -4.88 41.42 14.83
N GLY A 35 -4.37 41.12 16.03
CA GLY A 35 -3.48 39.99 16.30
C GLY A 35 -4.14 38.68 15.96
N MET A 36 -5.42 38.52 16.25
CA MET A 36 -6.18 37.29 15.94
C MET A 36 -6.32 37.04 14.44
N ILE A 37 -6.56 38.12 13.65
CA ILE A 37 -6.62 38.04 12.18
C ILE A 37 -5.27 37.63 11.62
N TYR A 38 -4.17 38.25 12.04
CA TYR A 38 -2.82 37.88 11.59
C TYR A 38 -2.45 36.46 11.98
N PHE A 39 -2.79 36.05 13.20
CA PHE A 39 -2.55 34.66 13.65
C PHE A 39 -3.31 33.66 12.79
N PHE A 40 -4.58 33.92 12.48
CA PHE A 40 -5.39 33.03 11.63
C PHE A 40 -4.83 32.93 10.22
N LEU A 41 -4.44 34.03 9.60
CA LEU A 41 -3.82 34.03 8.27
C LEU A 41 -2.50 33.27 8.27
N PHE A 42 -1.62 33.53 9.24
CA PHE A 42 -0.32 32.89 9.35
C PHE A 42 -0.46 31.38 9.61
N ASN A 43 -1.35 30.99 10.52
CA ASN A 43 -1.61 29.60 10.84
C ASN A 43 -2.15 28.82 9.62
N THR A 44 -3.14 29.38 8.90
CA THR A 44 -3.68 28.78 7.68
C THR A 44 -2.59 28.55 6.63
N PHE A 45 -1.75 29.56 6.41
CA PHE A 45 -0.63 29.48 5.47
C PHE A 45 0.40 28.43 5.88
N SER A 46 0.79 28.40 7.16
CA SER A 46 1.77 27.45 7.70
C SER A 46 1.28 26.02 7.62
N VAL A 47 0.03 25.75 7.99
CA VAL A 47 -0.57 24.40 7.91
C VAL A 47 -0.66 23.94 6.47
N TYR A 48 -1.07 24.81 5.55
CA TYR A 48 -1.14 24.47 4.12
C TYR A 48 0.23 24.13 3.54
N ILE A 49 1.26 24.94 3.84
CA ILE A 49 2.64 24.63 3.40
C ILE A 49 3.11 23.30 3.97
N MET A 50 2.86 23.06 5.27
CA MET A 50 3.28 21.81 5.92
C MET A 50 2.62 20.60 5.30
N ASP A 51 1.33 20.69 4.94
CA ASP A 51 0.62 19.62 4.24
C ASP A 51 1.21 19.34 2.85
N LEU A 52 1.53 20.39 2.08
CA LEU A 52 2.21 20.26 0.77
C LEU A 52 3.59 19.61 0.91
N LEU A 53 4.37 19.98 1.92
CA LEU A 53 5.69 19.42 2.19
C LEU A 53 5.59 17.95 2.58
N LEU A 54 4.64 17.59 3.45
CA LEU A 54 4.40 16.21 3.86
C LEU A 54 3.96 15.33 2.69
N LYS A 55 3.10 15.85 1.80
CA LYS A 55 2.70 15.13 0.59
C LYS A 55 3.86 14.91 -0.36
N ARG A 56 4.68 15.94 -0.57
CA ARG A 56 5.88 15.82 -1.39
C ARG A 56 6.87 14.81 -0.80
N TYR A 57 7.04 14.84 0.52
CA TYR A 57 7.87 13.88 1.24
C TYR A 57 7.33 12.45 1.14
N ARG A 58 6.02 12.25 1.39
CA ARG A 58 5.37 10.94 1.24
C ARG A 58 5.48 10.42 -0.18
N LYS A 59 5.26 11.27 -1.20
CA LYS A 59 5.40 10.90 -2.61
C LYS A 59 6.85 10.54 -2.97
N SER A 60 7.83 11.18 -2.35
CA SER A 60 9.26 10.88 -2.55
C SER A 60 9.71 9.60 -1.84
N VAL A 61 9.13 9.30 -0.68
CA VAL A 61 9.50 8.11 0.14
C VAL A 61 8.65 6.88 -0.21
N SER A 62 7.37 7.10 -0.60
CA SER A 62 6.43 6.02 -0.93
C SER A 62 6.83 5.16 -2.15
N PRO A 63 7.40 5.71 -3.26
CA PRO A 63 7.82 4.88 -4.39
C PRO A 63 8.89 3.87 -4.00
N ARG A 64 9.81 4.25 -3.08
CA ARG A 64 10.86 3.33 -2.62
C ARG A 64 10.34 2.17 -1.77
N ARG A 65 9.30 2.39 -0.96
CA ARG A 65 8.68 1.28 -0.19
C ARG A 65 7.83 0.36 -1.05
N LYS A 66 7.15 0.88 -2.08
CA LYS A 66 6.37 0.05 -3.02
C LYS A 66 7.25 -0.73 -4.00
N SER A 67 8.40 -0.16 -4.41
CA SER A 67 9.35 -0.81 -5.32
C SER A 67 10.24 -1.88 -4.66
N SER A 68 10.10 -2.08 -3.35
CA SER A 68 10.92 -3.02 -2.59
C SER A 68 10.11 -4.19 -2.01
N ARG A 69 8.82 -4.33 -2.34
CA ARG A 69 8.04 -5.51 -1.93
C ARG A 69 8.56 -6.72 -2.70
N LYS A 70 8.98 -7.73 -1.97
CA LYS A 70 9.40 -9.01 -2.51
C LYS A 70 8.17 -9.88 -2.76
N ILE A 71 7.94 -10.18 -4.03
CA ILE A 71 6.78 -10.95 -4.47
C ILE A 71 7.22 -12.35 -4.84
N PHE A 72 6.44 -13.32 -4.40
CA PHE A 72 6.57 -14.70 -4.80
C PHE A 72 5.33 -15.13 -5.59
N LEU A 73 5.53 -15.72 -6.77
CA LEU A 73 4.44 -16.13 -7.66
C LEU A 73 4.20 -17.63 -7.57
N ILE A 74 2.94 -18.01 -7.39
CA ILE A 74 2.49 -19.40 -7.52
C ILE A 74 1.54 -19.48 -8.72
N THR A 75 1.89 -20.27 -9.72
CA THR A 75 1.11 -20.34 -10.96
C THR A 75 1.10 -21.76 -11.54
N ALA A 76 0.26 -21.97 -12.56
CA ALA A 76 0.28 -23.14 -13.42
C ALA A 76 0.83 -22.76 -14.79
N THR A 77 1.40 -23.71 -15.53
CA THR A 77 1.99 -23.47 -16.85
C THR A 77 1.03 -22.78 -17.80
N SER A 78 -0.24 -23.18 -17.79
CA SER A 78 -1.30 -22.63 -18.66
C SER A 78 -1.59 -21.14 -18.43
N ARG A 79 -1.21 -20.58 -17.28
CA ARG A 79 -1.50 -19.19 -16.88
C ARG A 79 -0.27 -18.30 -16.79
N MET A 80 0.89 -18.85 -17.02
CA MET A 80 2.17 -18.22 -16.76
C MET A 80 2.40 -16.98 -17.63
N GLU A 81 2.19 -17.09 -18.94
CA GLU A 81 2.44 -16.02 -19.91
C GLU A 81 1.68 -14.73 -19.56
N LYS A 82 0.39 -14.86 -19.23
CA LYS A 82 -0.45 -13.72 -18.86
C LYS A 82 0.00 -13.03 -17.57
N VAL A 83 0.55 -13.78 -16.63
CA VAL A 83 1.00 -13.24 -15.34
C VAL A 83 2.34 -12.54 -15.46
N PHE A 84 3.24 -13.05 -16.29
CA PHE A 84 4.49 -12.35 -16.57
C PHE A 84 4.25 -10.98 -17.18
N ASP A 85 3.30 -10.85 -18.11
CA ASP A 85 2.92 -9.56 -18.69
C ASP A 85 2.38 -8.58 -17.65
N ILE A 86 1.57 -9.06 -16.70
CA ILE A 86 1.03 -8.25 -15.62
C ILE A 86 2.13 -7.79 -14.65
N LEU A 87 3.01 -8.71 -14.24
CA LEU A 87 4.06 -8.42 -13.27
C LEU A 87 5.19 -7.56 -13.84
N HIS A 88 5.46 -7.64 -15.15
CA HIS A 88 6.43 -6.79 -15.85
C HIS A 88 5.84 -5.42 -16.23
N SER A 89 4.53 -5.21 -16.10
CA SER A 89 3.92 -3.92 -16.37
C SER A 89 4.11 -2.98 -15.17
N PRO A 90 4.99 -1.97 -15.23
CA PRO A 90 5.30 -1.09 -14.10
C PRO A 90 4.11 -0.23 -13.66
N SER A 91 3.04 -0.21 -14.46
CA SER A 91 1.80 0.51 -14.15
C SER A 91 0.82 -0.29 -13.29
N LEU A 92 0.91 -1.61 -13.30
CA LEU A 92 -0.05 -2.49 -12.63
C LEU A 92 0.51 -3.10 -11.34
N TYR A 93 1.80 -3.38 -11.28
CA TYR A 93 2.43 -4.01 -10.12
C TYR A 93 3.73 -3.32 -9.72
N HIS A 94 3.87 -2.99 -8.43
CA HIS A 94 5.02 -2.26 -7.88
C HIS A 94 5.80 -3.14 -6.91
N GLY A 95 6.33 -4.27 -7.37
CA GLY A 95 7.12 -5.17 -6.55
C GLY A 95 8.23 -5.86 -7.35
N GLU A 96 9.18 -6.46 -6.65
CA GLU A 96 10.26 -7.26 -7.21
C GLU A 96 9.88 -8.74 -7.14
N LEU A 97 9.76 -9.40 -8.30
CA LEU A 97 9.51 -10.83 -8.37
C LEU A 97 10.80 -11.59 -8.03
N ILE A 98 10.84 -12.18 -6.84
CA ILE A 98 12.04 -12.89 -6.33
C ILE A 98 12.04 -14.39 -6.64
N GLY A 99 10.87 -14.95 -6.93
CA GLY A 99 10.75 -16.37 -7.25
C GLY A 99 9.40 -16.76 -7.80
N VAL A 100 9.35 -17.88 -8.47
CA VAL A 100 8.14 -18.48 -9.03
C VAL A 100 8.10 -19.98 -8.75
N THR A 101 6.92 -20.49 -8.40
CA THR A 101 6.62 -21.90 -8.36
C THR A 101 5.56 -22.23 -9.41
N VAL A 102 5.86 -23.21 -10.26
CA VAL A 102 4.92 -23.78 -11.23
C VAL A 102 4.44 -25.11 -10.67
N MET A 103 3.14 -25.21 -10.41
CA MET A 103 2.59 -26.37 -9.67
C MET A 103 2.46 -27.65 -10.52
N ASP A 104 2.32 -27.49 -11.83
CA ASP A 104 2.10 -28.57 -12.80
C ASP A 104 3.33 -28.94 -13.64
N ASP A 105 4.45 -28.22 -13.48
CA ASP A 105 5.69 -28.48 -14.22
C ASP A 105 6.91 -28.29 -13.30
N THR A 106 7.50 -29.39 -12.87
CA THR A 106 8.69 -29.40 -12.00
C THR A 106 9.99 -29.11 -12.73
N ASP A 107 10.02 -29.25 -14.05
CA ASP A 107 11.21 -29.05 -14.88
C ASP A 107 11.26 -27.66 -15.51
N PHE A 108 10.28 -26.81 -15.18
CA PHE A 108 10.22 -25.46 -15.70
C PHE A 108 11.45 -24.65 -15.30
N THR A 109 12.04 -23.97 -16.28
CA THR A 109 13.16 -23.03 -16.09
C THR A 109 12.89 -21.74 -16.83
N HIS A 110 13.14 -20.61 -16.19
CA HIS A 110 12.97 -19.29 -16.79
C HIS A 110 14.22 -18.44 -16.58
N SER A 111 14.71 -17.79 -17.65
CA SER A 111 15.84 -16.88 -17.57
C SER A 111 15.40 -15.56 -16.91
N GLY A 112 15.88 -15.28 -15.69
CA GLY A 112 15.67 -14.00 -15.02
C GLY A 112 14.86 -14.07 -13.72
N VAL A 113 14.16 -15.19 -13.43
CA VAL A 113 13.45 -15.41 -12.16
C VAL A 113 13.85 -16.76 -11.58
N ARG A 114 14.03 -16.81 -10.27
CA ARG A 114 14.36 -18.05 -9.59
C ARG A 114 13.13 -18.96 -9.55
N VAL A 115 13.24 -20.13 -10.18
CA VAL A 115 12.20 -21.16 -10.12
C VAL A 115 12.41 -22.01 -8.89
N VAL A 116 11.36 -22.19 -8.10
CA VAL A 116 11.37 -22.95 -6.85
C VAL A 116 10.41 -24.12 -6.99
N GLN A 117 10.88 -25.31 -6.63
CA GLN A 117 10.06 -26.51 -6.65
C GLN A 117 8.92 -26.43 -5.62
N PRO A 118 7.73 -27.02 -5.91
CA PRO A 118 6.59 -26.96 -5.01
C PRO A 118 6.88 -27.45 -3.58
N ASP A 119 7.70 -28.49 -3.43
CA ASP A 119 8.13 -29.07 -2.15
C ASP A 119 9.05 -28.13 -1.34
N GLN A 120 9.75 -27.22 -2.01
CA GLN A 120 10.68 -26.25 -1.40
C GLN A 120 10.07 -24.86 -1.22
N MET A 121 8.87 -24.64 -1.72
CA MET A 121 8.19 -23.35 -1.76
C MET A 121 8.09 -22.69 -0.36
N MET A 122 7.59 -23.43 0.63
CA MET A 122 7.42 -22.92 2.00
C MET A 122 8.74 -22.55 2.66
N ASN A 123 9.76 -23.37 2.47
CA ASN A 123 11.10 -23.08 2.98
C ASN A 123 11.71 -21.84 2.31
N PHE A 124 11.50 -21.70 1.01
CA PHE A 124 11.97 -20.53 0.25
C PHE A 124 11.31 -19.24 0.73
N VAL A 125 9.97 -19.22 0.82
CA VAL A 125 9.19 -18.05 1.23
C VAL A 125 9.59 -17.57 2.63
N THR A 126 9.80 -18.49 3.55
CA THR A 126 10.25 -18.17 4.92
C THR A 126 11.68 -17.64 4.95
N LYS A 127 12.59 -18.26 4.16
CA LYS A 127 14.01 -17.91 4.17
C LYS A 127 14.33 -16.57 3.49
N GLU A 128 13.67 -16.27 2.38
CA GLU A 128 13.92 -15.07 1.59
C GLU A 128 13.12 -13.83 2.08
N VAL A 129 12.31 -13.99 3.11
CA VAL A 129 11.47 -12.92 3.68
C VAL A 129 10.59 -12.30 2.58
N VAL A 130 9.63 -13.08 2.10
CA VAL A 130 8.66 -12.64 1.09
C VAL A 130 7.63 -11.73 1.75
N ASP A 131 7.33 -10.60 1.12
CA ASP A 131 6.32 -9.65 1.61
C ASP A 131 4.91 -10.00 1.10
N GLU A 132 4.83 -10.54 -0.11
CA GLU A 132 3.55 -10.85 -0.76
C GLU A 132 3.64 -12.12 -1.62
N VAL A 133 2.66 -12.99 -1.49
CA VAL A 133 2.47 -14.16 -2.35
C VAL A 133 1.33 -13.91 -3.31
N PHE A 134 1.62 -13.97 -4.62
CA PHE A 134 0.62 -13.85 -5.66
C PHE A 134 0.23 -15.23 -6.20
N ILE A 135 -1.04 -15.61 -6.00
CA ILE A 135 -1.57 -16.91 -6.41
C ILE A 135 -2.37 -16.75 -7.70
N ASN A 136 -1.95 -17.45 -8.74
CA ASN A 136 -2.62 -17.53 -10.05
C ASN A 136 -2.83 -18.95 -10.50
N LEU A 137 -3.52 -19.73 -9.68
CA LEU A 137 -3.86 -21.13 -9.95
C LEU A 137 -5.31 -21.25 -10.45
N PRO A 138 -5.63 -22.24 -11.28
CA PRO A 138 -7.02 -22.59 -11.57
C PRO A 138 -7.69 -23.16 -10.30
N SER A 139 -8.83 -22.57 -9.92
CA SER A 139 -9.59 -22.98 -8.73
C SER A 139 -10.22 -24.36 -8.86
N GLU A 140 -10.28 -24.92 -10.07
CA GLU A 140 -10.83 -26.24 -10.34
C GLU A 140 -9.87 -27.36 -9.93
N ASP A 141 -8.54 -27.10 -10.03
CA ASP A 141 -7.50 -28.10 -9.82
C ASP A 141 -6.82 -27.98 -8.46
N TYR A 142 -6.91 -26.81 -7.82
CA TYR A 142 -6.18 -26.49 -6.59
C TYR A 142 -7.08 -25.88 -5.52
N ASN A 143 -6.92 -26.30 -4.28
CA ASN A 143 -7.56 -25.69 -3.14
C ASN A 143 -6.84 -24.39 -2.73
N ILE A 144 -7.20 -23.29 -3.37
CA ILE A 144 -6.58 -21.98 -3.14
C ILE A 144 -6.72 -21.53 -1.67
N SER A 145 -7.82 -21.92 -1.01
CA SER A 145 -8.09 -21.52 0.38
C SER A 145 -7.03 -22.04 1.36
N ASP A 146 -6.49 -23.22 1.13
CA ASP A 146 -5.46 -23.82 1.98
C ASP A 146 -4.16 -23.03 1.87
N PHE A 147 -3.75 -22.66 0.66
CA PHE A 147 -2.58 -21.80 0.44
C PHE A 147 -2.75 -20.44 1.10
N VAL A 148 -3.91 -19.80 0.94
CA VAL A 148 -4.20 -18.50 1.54
C VAL A 148 -4.07 -18.59 3.06
N SER A 149 -4.75 -19.56 3.69
CA SER A 149 -4.71 -19.74 5.14
C SER A 149 -3.29 -20.01 5.66
N GLU A 150 -2.50 -20.77 4.92
CA GLU A 150 -1.13 -21.11 5.30
C GLU A 150 -0.21 -19.89 5.27
N PHE A 151 -0.23 -19.10 4.18
CA PHE A 151 0.59 -17.89 4.08
C PHE A 151 0.13 -16.77 5.01
N GLU A 152 -1.18 -16.56 5.18
CA GLU A 152 -1.72 -15.60 6.14
C GLU A 152 -1.33 -15.95 7.58
N SER A 153 -1.28 -17.24 7.92
CA SER A 153 -0.81 -17.69 9.25
C SER A 153 0.66 -17.35 9.52
N MET A 154 1.45 -17.18 8.45
CA MET A 154 2.86 -16.72 8.51
C MET A 154 2.98 -15.20 8.52
N GLY A 155 1.87 -14.46 8.40
CA GLY A 155 1.86 -13.00 8.33
C GLY A 155 2.27 -12.42 6.98
N ILE A 156 2.14 -13.22 5.91
CA ILE A 156 2.46 -12.81 4.54
C ILE A 156 1.19 -12.35 3.85
N ASP A 157 1.26 -11.20 3.17
CA ASP A 157 0.14 -10.71 2.36
C ASP A 157 -0.14 -11.66 1.19
N VAL A 158 -1.39 -12.05 0.98
CA VAL A 158 -1.77 -12.95 -0.11
C VAL A 158 -2.69 -12.23 -1.11
N SER A 159 -2.29 -12.25 -2.38
CA SER A 159 -3.10 -11.74 -3.49
C SER A 159 -3.49 -12.89 -4.41
N VAL A 160 -4.79 -13.01 -4.69
CA VAL A 160 -5.33 -14.04 -5.59
C VAL A 160 -5.86 -13.40 -6.86
N ASN A 161 -5.47 -13.96 -8.02
CA ASN A 161 -6.03 -13.50 -9.29
C ASN A 161 -7.47 -13.98 -9.47
N LEU A 162 -8.43 -13.05 -9.37
CA LEU A 162 -9.87 -13.34 -9.49
C LEU A 162 -10.30 -13.83 -10.90
N ASN A 163 -9.52 -13.58 -11.95
CA ASN A 163 -9.74 -14.20 -13.26
C ASN A 163 -9.48 -15.72 -13.26
N ALA A 164 -9.08 -16.29 -12.11
CA ALA A 164 -9.06 -17.72 -11.90
C ALA A 164 -10.47 -18.32 -11.83
N PHE A 165 -11.47 -17.51 -11.51
CA PHE A 165 -12.87 -17.93 -11.53
C PHE A 165 -13.44 -17.63 -12.90
N ASN A 166 -13.62 -18.66 -13.74
CA ASN A 166 -14.45 -18.55 -14.92
C ASN A 166 -15.91 -18.42 -14.43
N PHE A 167 -16.40 -17.19 -14.36
CA PHE A 167 -17.86 -16.97 -14.33
C PHE A 167 -18.39 -17.29 -15.73
N ALA A 168 -18.83 -18.53 -15.92
CA ALA A 168 -19.60 -18.94 -17.09
C ALA A 168 -21.00 -18.34 -17.05
#